data_3d548090bb091a00742efacb4c66e327
#
_entry.id   3d548090bb091a00742efacb4c66e327
#
_cell.length_a   1.000
_cell.length_b   1.000
_cell.length_c   1.000
_cell.angle_alpha   90.00
_cell.angle_beta   90.00
_cell.angle_gamma   90.00
#
_symmetry.space_group_name_H-M   'P 1'
#
loop_
_entity.id
_entity.type
_entity.pdbx_description
1 polymer ?
#
loop_
_entity_poly.entity_id
_entity_poly.type
_entity_poly.pdbx_seq_one_letter_code
_entity_poly.pdbx_strand_id
1 'polypeptide(L)'
;MRKMGLNRNYIVGIYDDTQFSNHLSKSQKFKEITEFFTRFKYFGPIIVEKSVNAVLDKALDYNVDYCIVQSVGHIIMEASFFTHIETWIDKRRFFVTGHIMDKNKKNKNNPKGSIGYYGLHKQCMLVNLDYYKKFDKPVFGEISSKEETVAKAKRHAKDIHDDYTPLSLTPTEESTVCTPLVDGWNFINKSLENGLTVYNFHPKIRNVKQYLYPNLSAAERSKQLSWINNIVEYAPTCVFFWNTENYTDLKYLDIKTIDKLYCVAASFKPNMILNKFDFNDNTKVVFFDYSKQSLAFKKLLVKEWDGEDYPSFLDWAYTKFKFNETGGAGTETMSRSELWEREISWWGSEKDIKEHWIRYKKLDHDYVYADICESPQKVTNKITGAGNEVIWWSNAFHTVNAQYLRGLAGVRECYETWIKQIADKNPNIWILGKDYLDRPVEGKKIKDYLNDYSKLSKTV
;
A
#
# COMPACT_ATOMS: atom_id res chain seq x y z
N MET A 1 -22.44 -12.09 12.07
CA MET A 1 -21.43 -11.15 11.60
C MET A 1 -21.05 -10.25 12.77
N ARG A 2 -19.89 -10.45 13.37
CA ARG A 2 -19.38 -9.53 14.40
C ARG A 2 -19.06 -8.20 13.72
N LYS A 3 -19.54 -7.10 14.33
CA LYS A 3 -19.11 -5.75 13.98
C LYS A 3 -17.58 -5.73 13.86
N MET A 4 -17.06 -5.54 12.66
CA MET A 4 -15.68 -5.10 12.48
C MET A 4 -15.61 -3.62 12.89
N GLY A 5 -15.90 -3.36 14.15
CA GLY A 5 -15.56 -2.09 14.77
C GLY A 5 -14.04 -2.11 14.99
N LEU A 6 -13.38 -1.08 14.58
CA LEU A 6 -11.97 -0.78 14.75
C LEU A 6 -11.58 -0.57 16.24
N ASN A 7 -11.97 -1.46 17.14
CA ASN A 7 -11.39 -1.54 18.48
C ASN A 7 -10.06 -2.28 18.36
N ARG A 8 -9.11 -1.64 17.73
CA ARG A 8 -7.73 -2.13 17.68
C ARG A 8 -7.07 -1.75 18.98
N ASN A 9 -6.95 -2.72 19.87
CA ASN A 9 -6.22 -2.56 21.13
C ASN A 9 -4.71 -2.53 20.92
N TYR A 10 -4.23 -2.13 19.74
CA TYR A 10 -2.79 -2.05 19.48
C TYR A 10 -2.42 -0.87 18.58
N ILE A 11 -1.17 -0.44 18.72
CA ILE A 11 -0.52 0.57 17.89
C ILE A 11 0.71 -0.03 17.22
N VAL A 12 1.12 0.51 16.07
CA VAL A 12 2.34 0.11 15.38
C VAL A 12 3.44 1.13 15.66
N GLY A 13 4.58 0.64 16.11
CA GLY A 13 5.78 1.42 16.30
C GLY A 13 6.91 0.97 15.38
N ILE A 14 7.59 1.94 14.79
CA ILE A 14 8.77 1.74 13.95
C ILE A 14 9.95 2.34 14.69
N TYR A 15 11.01 1.56 14.92
CA TYR A 15 12.22 2.10 15.48
C TYR A 15 13.37 2.12 14.48
N ASP A 16 14.10 3.22 14.51
CA ASP A 16 15.28 3.45 13.70
C ASP A 16 16.53 3.15 14.52
N ASP A 17 16.96 1.89 14.49
CA ASP A 17 18.17 1.46 15.17
C ASP A 17 19.41 1.96 14.44
N THR A 18 20.09 2.93 15.03
CA THR A 18 21.32 3.51 14.47
C THR A 18 22.47 2.52 14.34
N GLN A 19 22.44 1.39 15.03
CA GLN A 19 23.43 0.31 14.84
C GLN A 19 23.19 -0.48 13.55
N PHE A 20 21.94 -0.57 13.09
CA PHE A 20 21.63 -0.99 11.73
C PHE A 20 22.09 0.03 10.69
N SER A 21 22.42 1.24 11.13
CA SER A 21 22.60 2.42 10.29
C SER A 21 23.84 2.40 9.42
N ASN A 22 24.79 1.53 9.67
CA ASN A 22 25.99 1.55 8.84
C ASN A 22 25.71 1.20 7.38
N HIS A 23 24.57 0.59 7.06
CA HIS A 23 24.23 0.22 5.69
C HIS A 23 22.81 0.60 5.22
N LEU A 24 21.83 0.73 6.10
CA LEU A 24 20.42 0.88 5.70
C LEU A 24 19.73 2.14 6.22
N SER A 25 19.94 2.50 7.47
CA SER A 25 19.16 3.55 8.12
C SER A 25 19.62 4.96 7.79
N LYS A 26 20.80 5.15 7.21
CA LYS A 26 21.26 6.48 6.78
C LYS A 26 20.42 7.07 5.65
N SER A 27 19.55 6.28 5.02
CA SER A 27 18.66 6.85 4.04
C SER A 27 17.28 7.07 4.67
N GLN A 28 16.90 8.31 4.77
CA GLN A 28 15.53 8.76 5.04
C GLN A 28 14.49 7.96 4.23
N LYS A 29 14.88 7.51 3.05
CA LYS A 29 14.08 6.69 2.13
C LYS A 29 13.70 5.31 2.69
N PHE A 30 14.57 4.64 3.48
CA PHE A 30 14.18 3.36 4.11
C PHE A 30 13.13 3.54 5.20
N LYS A 31 13.22 4.61 5.95
CA LYS A 31 12.20 4.99 6.91
C LYS A 31 10.87 5.24 6.19
N GLU A 32 10.89 6.04 5.15
CA GLU A 32 9.72 6.34 4.33
C GLU A 32 9.10 5.09 3.71
N ILE A 33 9.92 4.13 3.22
CA ILE A 33 9.46 2.84 2.71
C ILE A 33 8.75 2.04 3.80
N THR A 34 9.37 1.95 4.97
CA THR A 34 8.82 1.18 6.09
C THR A 34 7.49 1.78 6.55
N GLU A 35 7.44 3.10 6.70
CA GLU A 35 6.21 3.83 7.04
C GLU A 35 5.13 3.63 5.98
N PHE A 36 5.47 3.75 4.71
CA PHE A 36 4.54 3.58 3.61
C PHE A 36 3.88 2.20 3.62
N PHE A 37 4.68 1.14 3.63
CA PHE A 37 4.11 -0.21 3.62
C PHE A 37 3.33 -0.53 4.90
N THR A 38 3.73 0.03 6.03
CA THR A 38 2.97 -0.08 7.27
C THR A 38 1.63 0.63 7.15
N ARG A 39 1.62 1.87 6.66
CA ARG A 39 0.40 2.67 6.44
C ARG A 39 -0.53 2.05 5.41
N PHE A 40 0.02 1.38 4.42
CA PHE A 40 -0.76 0.70 3.39
C PHE A 40 -1.66 -0.42 3.96
N LYS A 41 -1.26 -1.03 5.08
CA LYS A 41 -1.95 -2.17 5.68
C LYS A 41 -2.52 -1.91 7.06
N TYR A 42 -2.08 -0.87 7.71
CA TYR A 42 -2.49 -0.49 9.06
C TYR A 42 -3.10 0.91 9.08
N PHE A 43 -4.35 0.99 9.52
CA PHE A 43 -5.13 2.23 9.50
C PHE A 43 -4.98 3.11 10.74
N GLY A 44 -4.27 2.64 11.75
CA GLY A 44 -4.05 3.36 13.00
C GLY A 44 -2.87 4.33 12.92
N PRO A 45 -2.64 5.09 14.00
CA PRO A 45 -1.47 5.93 14.14
C PRO A 45 -0.20 5.08 14.17
N ILE A 46 0.90 5.62 13.63
CA ILE A 46 2.21 4.99 13.65
C ILE A 46 3.15 5.86 14.47
N ILE A 47 3.86 5.23 15.41
CA ILE A 47 4.93 5.85 16.18
C ILE A 47 6.25 5.59 15.46
N VAL A 48 7.10 6.60 15.35
CA VAL A 48 8.45 6.44 14.79
C VAL A 48 9.45 7.04 15.76
N GLU A 49 10.31 6.19 16.33
CA GLU A 49 11.27 6.58 17.37
C GLU A 49 12.66 5.93 17.15
N LYS A 50 13.65 6.35 17.91
CA LYS A 50 15.05 5.90 17.75
C LYS A 50 15.37 4.56 18.39
N SER A 51 14.50 4.04 19.24
CA SER A 51 14.74 2.76 19.93
C SER A 51 13.43 2.06 20.27
N VAL A 52 13.50 0.77 20.55
CA VAL A 52 12.35 -0.03 21.00
C VAL A 52 11.71 0.59 22.24
N ASN A 53 12.51 0.96 23.24
CA ASN A 53 11.97 1.55 24.46
C ASN A 53 11.30 2.92 24.21
N ALA A 54 11.89 3.77 23.36
CA ALA A 54 11.26 5.04 23.00
C ALA A 54 9.92 4.85 22.28
N VAL A 55 9.81 3.82 21.41
CA VAL A 55 8.54 3.44 20.80
C VAL A 55 7.54 3.01 21.86
N LEU A 56 7.93 2.13 22.78
CA LEU A 56 7.04 1.61 23.82
C LEU A 56 6.60 2.70 24.81
N ASP A 57 7.53 3.57 25.21
CA ASP A 57 7.20 4.71 26.08
C ASP A 57 6.20 5.65 25.42
N LYS A 58 6.41 5.93 24.14
CA LYS A 58 5.46 6.75 23.37
C LYS A 58 4.10 6.05 23.15
N ALA A 59 4.11 4.73 23.00
CA ALA A 59 2.88 3.95 22.87
C ALA A 59 1.99 4.02 24.12
N LEU A 60 2.57 4.25 25.30
CA LEU A 60 1.81 4.42 26.54
C LEU A 60 0.96 5.69 26.57
N ASP A 61 1.24 6.68 25.71
CA ASP A 61 0.42 7.88 25.57
C ASP A 61 -0.92 7.60 24.84
N TYR A 62 -1.03 6.42 24.23
CA TYR A 62 -2.23 5.98 23.53
C TYR A 62 -3.00 4.99 24.40
N ASN A 63 -4.32 5.03 24.30
CA ASN A 63 -5.18 4.09 25.04
C ASN A 63 -5.28 2.76 24.30
N VAL A 64 -4.18 1.99 24.33
CA VAL A 64 -4.04 0.69 23.66
C VAL A 64 -3.31 -0.31 24.58
N ASP A 65 -3.63 -1.59 24.42
CA ASP A 65 -3.06 -2.65 25.28
C ASP A 65 -1.75 -3.22 24.73
N TYR A 66 -1.52 -3.08 23.41
CA TYR A 66 -0.39 -3.71 22.74
C TYR A 66 0.33 -2.75 21.79
N CYS A 67 1.62 -3.00 21.60
CA CYS A 67 2.43 -2.34 20.57
C CYS A 67 3.09 -3.39 19.67
N ILE A 68 2.84 -3.29 18.35
CA ILE A 68 3.62 -4.02 17.35
C ILE A 68 4.85 -3.16 17.07
N VAL A 69 6.03 -3.65 17.41
CA VAL A 69 7.30 -2.95 17.19
C VAL A 69 8.00 -3.59 16.00
N GLN A 70 8.35 -2.80 15.00
CA GLN A 70 9.16 -3.25 13.85
C GLN A 70 10.34 -2.30 13.62
N SER A 71 11.43 -2.80 13.08
CA SER A 71 12.58 -1.98 12.74
C SER A 71 12.47 -1.37 11.33
N VAL A 72 13.10 -0.22 11.13
CA VAL A 72 13.27 0.39 9.81
C VAL A 72 13.94 -0.61 8.84
N GLY A 73 13.48 -0.65 7.61
CA GLY A 73 13.97 -1.58 6.59
C GLY A 73 13.25 -2.94 6.56
N HIS A 74 12.31 -3.16 7.47
CA HIS A 74 11.48 -4.37 7.50
C HIS A 74 10.08 -4.05 7.04
N ILE A 75 9.59 -4.78 6.05
CA ILE A 75 8.31 -4.53 5.41
C ILE A 75 7.38 -5.72 5.67
N ILE A 76 6.21 -5.45 6.23
CA ILE A 76 5.15 -6.44 6.38
C ILE A 76 4.42 -6.54 5.03
N MET A 77 4.70 -7.58 4.26
CA MET A 77 4.11 -7.78 2.93
C MET A 77 2.76 -8.51 2.99
N GLU A 78 2.52 -9.30 4.03
CA GLU A 78 1.30 -10.10 4.17
C GLU A 78 0.09 -9.24 4.54
N ALA A 79 -0.94 -9.24 3.69
CA ALA A 79 -2.17 -8.48 3.93
C ALA A 79 -2.92 -8.96 5.18
N SER A 80 -2.85 -10.26 5.48
CA SER A 80 -3.53 -10.89 6.61
C SER A 80 -2.76 -10.80 7.94
N PHE A 81 -1.56 -10.18 7.94
CA PHE A 81 -0.71 -10.11 9.14
C PHE A 81 -1.46 -9.55 10.34
N PHE A 82 -2.09 -8.40 10.19
CA PHE A 82 -2.79 -7.74 11.29
C PHE A 82 -4.00 -8.53 11.77
N THR A 83 -4.73 -9.16 10.86
CA THR A 83 -5.85 -10.06 11.23
C THR A 83 -5.37 -11.27 12.02
N HIS A 84 -4.21 -11.84 11.66
CA HIS A 84 -3.63 -12.93 12.44
C HIS A 84 -3.16 -12.48 13.82
N ILE A 85 -2.56 -11.30 13.94
CA ILE A 85 -2.17 -10.70 15.22
C ILE A 85 -3.41 -10.51 16.12
N GLU A 86 -4.49 -9.93 15.60
CA GLU A 86 -5.75 -9.74 16.35
C GLU A 86 -6.31 -11.07 16.88
N THR A 87 -6.42 -12.06 16.00
CA THR A 87 -6.88 -13.40 16.39
C THR A 87 -5.99 -14.05 17.44
N TRP A 88 -4.71 -13.74 17.42
CA TRP A 88 -3.73 -14.33 18.30
C TRP A 88 -3.68 -13.66 19.67
N ILE A 89 -3.80 -12.33 19.73
CA ILE A 89 -3.90 -11.53 20.97
C ILE A 89 -5.08 -12.02 21.82
N ASP A 90 -6.23 -12.25 21.21
CA ASP A 90 -7.45 -12.64 21.92
C ASP A 90 -7.37 -14.00 22.65
N LYS A 91 -6.35 -14.80 22.34
CA LYS A 91 -6.27 -16.19 22.81
C LYS A 91 -5.13 -16.45 23.80
N ARG A 92 -4.24 -15.49 24.04
CA ARG A 92 -2.97 -15.77 24.73
C ARG A 92 -2.59 -14.67 25.71
N ARG A 93 -2.03 -15.08 26.83
CA ARG A 93 -1.48 -14.18 27.85
C ARG A 93 0.05 -14.18 27.75
N PHE A 94 0.64 -13.04 27.44
CA PHE A 94 2.07 -12.87 27.27
C PHE A 94 2.52 -11.44 27.58
N PHE A 95 3.79 -11.23 27.89
CA PHE A 95 4.40 -9.91 27.89
C PHE A 95 4.93 -9.55 26.50
N VAL A 96 5.73 -10.43 25.90
CA VAL A 96 6.30 -10.24 24.59
C VAL A 96 6.20 -11.50 23.76
N THR A 97 6.07 -11.32 22.48
CA THR A 97 6.13 -12.39 21.48
C THR A 97 6.71 -11.87 20.18
N GLY A 98 7.32 -12.75 19.39
CA GLY A 98 7.99 -12.37 18.17
C GLY A 98 8.69 -13.58 17.54
N HIS A 99 9.66 -13.32 16.69
CA HIS A 99 10.57 -14.36 16.25
C HIS A 99 11.62 -14.60 17.31
N ILE A 100 11.50 -15.72 18.04
CA ILE A 100 12.47 -16.12 19.03
C ILE A 100 13.65 -16.77 18.31
N MET A 101 14.83 -16.24 18.56
CA MET A 101 16.08 -16.79 18.07
C MET A 101 16.67 -17.75 19.09
N ASP A 102 16.89 -19.01 18.69
CA ASP A 102 17.61 -19.99 19.48
C ASP A 102 19.01 -20.21 18.89
N LYS A 103 20.01 -19.87 19.66
CA LYS A 103 21.41 -20.14 19.32
C LYS A 103 21.96 -21.46 19.85
N ASN A 104 21.12 -22.39 20.17
CA ASN A 104 21.51 -23.74 20.60
C ASN A 104 22.08 -24.61 19.48
N LYS A 105 22.39 -24.10 18.31
CA LYS A 105 23.06 -24.90 17.30
C LYS A 105 24.42 -25.36 17.80
N LYS A 106 24.52 -26.65 17.99
CA LYS A 106 25.79 -27.33 18.26
C LYS A 106 26.83 -26.80 17.28
N ASN A 107 27.74 -26.01 17.80
CA ASN A 107 28.95 -25.69 17.07
C ASN A 107 29.65 -27.03 16.80
N LYS A 108 29.73 -27.45 15.55
CA LYS A 108 30.38 -28.71 15.14
C LYS A 108 31.80 -28.83 15.70
N ASN A 109 32.42 -27.69 15.96
CA ASN A 109 33.78 -27.59 16.49
C ASN A 109 33.87 -27.53 18.01
N ASN A 110 32.75 -27.40 18.74
CA ASN A 110 32.73 -27.42 20.21
C ASN A 110 31.41 -27.99 20.76
N PRO A 111 31.22 -29.33 20.70
CA PRO A 111 29.98 -29.97 21.12
C PRO A 111 29.66 -29.84 22.61
N LYS A 112 30.60 -29.43 23.45
CA LYS A 112 30.42 -29.25 24.89
C LYS A 112 30.08 -27.79 25.30
N GLY A 113 30.15 -26.85 24.39
CA GLY A 113 30.06 -25.42 24.66
C GLY A 113 28.81 -24.74 24.10
N SER A 114 27.77 -25.47 23.68
CA SER A 114 26.56 -24.84 23.22
C SER A 114 25.77 -24.23 24.37
N ILE A 115 25.90 -22.94 24.51
CA ILE A 115 25.15 -22.14 25.47
C ILE A 115 23.90 -21.64 24.72
N GLY A 116 22.73 -22.08 25.18
CA GLY A 116 21.48 -21.63 24.62
C GLY A 116 21.22 -20.17 24.98
N TYR A 117 21.21 -19.33 23.96
CA TYR A 117 20.69 -17.97 24.08
C TYR A 117 19.34 -17.91 23.38
N TYR A 118 18.40 -17.27 24.05
CA TYR A 118 17.16 -16.85 23.41
C TYR A 118 17.16 -15.35 23.27
N GLY A 119 16.88 -14.87 22.06
CA GLY A 119 16.71 -13.47 21.77
C GLY A 119 15.43 -13.26 20.98
N LEU A 120 14.97 -12.03 20.93
CA LEU A 120 13.91 -11.62 20.05
C LEU A 120 14.50 -10.98 18.80
N HIS A 121 14.05 -11.43 17.65
CA HIS A 121 14.48 -10.81 16.40
C HIS A 121 13.89 -9.41 16.28
N LYS A 122 14.75 -8.43 16.03
CA LYS A 122 14.37 -7.00 15.95
C LYS A 122 13.38 -6.67 14.84
N GLN A 123 13.19 -7.56 13.88
CA GLN A 123 12.35 -7.30 12.70
C GLN A 123 10.92 -6.93 13.08
N CYS A 124 10.33 -7.73 13.95
CA CYS A 124 8.98 -7.51 14.40
C CYS A 124 8.72 -8.25 15.71
N MET A 125 8.09 -7.58 16.64
CA MET A 125 7.63 -8.15 17.90
C MET A 125 6.32 -7.51 18.33
N LEU A 126 5.57 -8.21 19.16
CA LEU A 126 4.35 -7.72 19.80
C LEU A 126 4.58 -7.65 21.31
N VAL A 127 4.33 -6.48 21.89
CA VAL A 127 4.55 -6.21 23.32
C VAL A 127 3.23 -5.82 23.97
N ASN A 128 2.92 -6.43 25.11
CA ASN A 128 1.82 -6.03 25.97
C ASN A 128 2.26 -4.84 26.84
N LEU A 129 1.60 -3.72 26.70
CA LEU A 129 1.97 -2.45 27.34
C LEU A 129 1.67 -2.43 28.84
N ASP A 130 0.65 -3.16 29.30
CA ASP A 130 0.36 -3.29 30.73
C ASP A 130 1.49 -4.03 31.46
N TYR A 131 1.98 -5.12 30.87
CA TYR A 131 3.12 -5.82 31.43
C TYR A 131 4.42 -5.01 31.30
N TYR A 132 4.59 -4.25 30.22
CA TYR A 132 5.73 -3.35 30.08
C TYR A 132 5.80 -2.34 31.25
N LYS A 133 4.66 -1.71 31.57
CA LYS A 133 4.54 -0.84 32.77
C LYS A 133 4.79 -1.60 34.06
N LYS A 134 4.12 -2.75 34.24
CA LYS A 134 4.20 -3.55 35.48
C LYS A 134 5.61 -4.06 35.79
N PHE A 135 6.41 -4.25 34.77
CA PHE A 135 7.80 -4.73 34.91
C PHE A 135 8.84 -3.61 34.94
N ASP A 136 8.39 -2.38 35.26
CA ASP A 136 9.24 -1.19 35.35
C ASP A 136 9.97 -0.87 34.03
N LYS A 137 9.26 -1.02 32.91
CA LYS A 137 9.76 -0.67 31.58
C LYS A 137 11.15 -1.27 31.29
N PRO A 138 11.29 -2.58 31.26
CA PRO A 138 12.57 -3.22 31.02
C PRO A 138 13.22 -2.69 29.74
N VAL A 139 14.55 -2.53 29.79
CA VAL A 139 15.30 -2.05 28.64
C VAL A 139 15.45 -3.18 27.63
N PHE A 140 15.08 -2.89 26.37
CA PHE A 140 15.36 -3.75 25.23
C PHE A 140 16.79 -3.51 24.79
N GLY A 141 17.70 -4.38 25.14
CA GLY A 141 19.11 -4.18 24.83
C GLY A 141 19.97 -5.35 25.27
N GLU A 142 21.27 -5.16 25.14
CA GLU A 142 22.24 -6.15 25.53
C GLU A 142 22.24 -6.35 27.04
N ILE A 143 22.41 -7.59 27.47
CA ILE A 143 22.68 -7.92 28.87
C ILE A 143 24.12 -7.61 29.18
N SER A 144 24.32 -7.02 30.33
CA SER A 144 25.65 -6.54 30.79
C SER A 144 26.69 -7.63 30.99
N SER A 145 26.30 -8.90 31.13
CA SER A 145 27.26 -10.01 31.19
C SER A 145 26.78 -11.25 30.44
N LYS A 146 27.68 -11.81 29.65
CA LYS A 146 27.48 -13.07 28.94
C LYS A 146 27.14 -14.24 29.85
N GLU A 147 27.79 -14.29 31.01
CA GLU A 147 27.66 -15.38 31.97
C GLU A 147 26.29 -15.41 32.65
N GLU A 148 25.77 -14.28 33.02
CA GLU A 148 24.43 -14.16 33.59
C GLU A 148 23.34 -14.57 32.59
N THR A 149 23.50 -14.15 31.37
CA THR A 149 22.60 -14.52 30.26
C THR A 149 22.55 -16.03 30.06
N VAL A 150 23.70 -16.66 30.07
CA VAL A 150 23.88 -18.10 29.93
C VAL A 150 23.19 -18.88 31.03
N ALA A 151 23.43 -18.48 32.27
CA ALA A 151 22.84 -19.14 33.43
C ALA A 151 21.30 -19.04 33.43
N LYS A 152 20.76 -17.88 33.06
CA LYS A 152 19.33 -17.65 32.97
C LYS A 152 18.70 -18.41 31.79
N ALA A 153 19.33 -18.41 30.60
CA ALA A 153 18.85 -19.13 29.43
C ALA A 153 18.73 -20.64 29.68
N LYS A 154 19.74 -21.24 30.31
CA LYS A 154 19.72 -22.67 30.70
C LYS A 154 18.56 -23.01 31.63
N ARG A 155 18.26 -22.14 32.58
CA ARG A 155 17.20 -22.34 33.57
C ARG A 155 15.81 -22.30 32.98
N HIS A 156 15.57 -21.39 32.06
CA HIS A 156 14.26 -21.08 31.53
C HIS A 156 13.99 -21.62 30.12
N ALA A 157 14.96 -22.31 29.49
CA ALA A 157 14.80 -22.82 28.13
C ALA A 157 13.54 -23.70 27.93
N LYS A 158 13.18 -24.48 28.98
CA LYS A 158 11.97 -25.33 28.97
C LYS A 158 10.66 -24.57 29.05
N ASP A 159 10.69 -23.30 29.49
CA ASP A 159 9.51 -22.48 29.72
C ASP A 159 9.17 -21.62 28.49
N ILE A 160 9.95 -21.74 27.41
CA ILE A 160 9.68 -21.11 26.13
C ILE A 160 8.78 -22.04 25.34
N HIS A 161 7.51 -21.64 25.22
CA HIS A 161 6.55 -22.39 24.43
C HIS A 161 6.83 -22.16 22.93
N ASP A 162 7.23 -23.20 22.29
CA ASP A 162 7.43 -23.22 20.86
C ASP A 162 6.33 -24.08 20.22
N ASP A 163 5.23 -23.43 19.81
CA ASP A 163 4.23 -24.10 18.99
C ASP A 163 4.85 -24.58 17.66
N TYR A 164 6.06 -24.12 17.36
CA TYR A 164 6.79 -24.38 16.12
C TYR A 164 8.30 -24.27 16.37
N THR A 165 9.06 -25.07 15.67
CA THR A 165 10.52 -25.07 15.73
C THR A 165 11.12 -23.66 15.57
N PRO A 166 11.97 -23.20 16.47
CA PRO A 166 12.60 -21.89 16.34
C PRO A 166 13.24 -21.74 14.96
N LEU A 167 13.11 -20.55 14.38
CA LEU A 167 13.83 -20.24 13.16
C LEU A 167 15.32 -20.27 13.44
N SER A 168 16.01 -21.32 12.99
CA SER A 168 17.46 -21.29 12.96
C SER A 168 17.88 -20.39 11.83
N LEU A 169 18.48 -19.24 12.15
CA LEU A 169 19.14 -18.41 11.17
C LEU A 169 20.25 -19.20 10.48
N THR A 170 20.30 -19.13 9.16
CA THR A 170 21.44 -19.70 8.43
C THR A 170 22.69 -18.84 8.71
N PRO A 171 23.90 -19.41 8.61
CA PRO A 171 25.14 -18.64 8.78
C PRO A 171 25.21 -17.39 7.90
N THR A 172 24.58 -17.42 6.72
CA THR A 172 24.51 -16.28 5.80
C THR A 172 23.58 -15.19 6.32
N GLU A 173 22.47 -15.56 6.97
CA GLU A 173 21.58 -14.60 7.62
C GLU A 173 22.23 -14.01 8.89
N GLU A 174 23.04 -14.78 9.60
CA GLU A 174 23.83 -14.31 10.76
C GLU A 174 24.90 -13.29 10.35
N SER A 175 25.54 -13.46 9.20
CA SER A 175 26.59 -12.57 8.72
C SER A 175 26.07 -11.22 8.25
N THR A 176 24.81 -11.16 7.84
CA THR A 176 24.16 -9.92 7.38
C THR A 176 23.41 -9.18 8.49
N VAL A 177 23.03 -9.87 9.56
CA VAL A 177 22.44 -9.30 10.76
C VAL A 177 23.56 -9.13 11.80
N CYS A 178 24.42 -8.15 11.62
CA CYS A 178 25.50 -7.81 12.55
C CYS A 178 25.00 -7.29 13.91
N THR A 179 24.03 -7.96 14.52
CA THR A 179 23.52 -7.54 15.82
C THR A 179 23.88 -8.55 16.88
N PRO A 180 24.25 -8.08 18.06
CA PRO A 180 24.44 -8.97 19.19
C PRO A 180 23.18 -9.78 19.43
N LEU A 181 23.33 -11.07 19.53
CA LEU A 181 22.25 -12.03 19.57
C LEU A 181 21.47 -12.10 20.88
N VAL A 182 21.72 -11.16 21.72
CA VAL A 182 21.11 -11.03 23.05
C VAL A 182 20.04 -9.95 23.13
N ASP A 183 19.75 -9.30 22.02
CA ASP A 183 18.70 -8.30 21.98
C ASP A 183 17.34 -8.92 22.34
N GLY A 184 16.60 -8.22 23.17
CA GLY A 184 15.29 -8.67 23.65
C GLY A 184 15.32 -9.76 24.71
N TRP A 185 16.49 -10.22 25.14
CA TRP A 185 16.59 -11.19 26.22
C TRP A 185 15.94 -10.67 27.52
N ASN A 186 16.12 -9.41 27.86
CA ASN A 186 15.49 -8.82 29.04
C ASN A 186 13.97 -8.95 29.02
N PHE A 187 13.33 -8.83 27.87
CA PHE A 187 11.88 -9.01 27.74
C PHE A 187 11.49 -10.47 27.93
N ILE A 188 12.24 -11.39 27.34
CA ILE A 188 12.04 -12.84 27.54
C ILE A 188 12.23 -13.18 29.01
N ASN A 189 13.32 -12.73 29.60
CA ASN A 189 13.64 -13.01 31.02
C ASN A 189 12.55 -12.49 31.94
N LYS A 190 12.10 -11.24 31.77
CA LYS A 190 11.00 -10.66 32.54
C LYS A 190 9.69 -11.44 32.41
N SER A 191 9.40 -11.97 31.22
CA SER A 191 8.25 -12.87 31.01
C SER A 191 8.40 -14.11 31.89
N LEU A 192 9.53 -14.79 31.82
CA LEU A 192 9.76 -16.06 32.48
C LEU A 192 9.85 -15.91 34.02
N GLU A 193 10.51 -14.86 34.52
CA GLU A 193 10.56 -14.52 35.93
C GLU A 193 9.18 -14.28 36.56
N ASN A 194 8.24 -13.84 35.77
CA ASN A 194 6.86 -13.56 36.19
C ASN A 194 5.86 -14.67 35.79
N GLY A 195 6.36 -15.85 35.42
CA GLY A 195 5.51 -17.01 35.09
C GLY A 195 4.68 -16.82 33.82
N LEU A 196 5.08 -15.94 32.91
CA LEU A 196 4.43 -15.75 31.63
C LEU A 196 5.10 -16.60 30.56
N THR A 197 4.28 -17.22 29.72
CA THR A 197 4.78 -17.98 28.58
C THR A 197 5.28 -17.04 27.49
N VAL A 198 6.43 -17.35 26.92
CA VAL A 198 6.97 -16.67 25.75
C VAL A 198 6.62 -17.49 24.52
N TYR A 199 5.89 -16.88 23.61
CA TYR A 199 5.47 -17.54 22.39
C TYR A 199 6.31 -17.10 21.20
N ASN A 200 6.60 -18.03 20.34
CA ASN A 200 7.10 -17.73 19.01
C ASN A 200 5.91 -17.40 18.09
N PHE A 201 6.08 -16.55 17.08
CA PHE A 201 5.00 -16.26 16.15
C PHE A 201 4.50 -17.52 15.44
N HIS A 202 3.18 -17.65 15.35
CA HIS A 202 2.54 -18.73 14.60
C HIS A 202 3.12 -18.85 13.17
N PRO A 203 3.19 -20.03 12.52
CA PRO A 203 3.72 -20.18 11.17
C PRO A 203 3.09 -19.28 10.13
N LYS A 204 1.78 -19.03 10.21
CA LYS A 204 1.12 -18.05 9.36
C LYS A 204 1.62 -16.62 9.59
N ILE A 205 2.10 -16.32 10.80
CA ILE A 205 2.78 -15.07 11.17
C ILE A 205 4.29 -15.22 10.99
N ARG A 206 4.86 -16.41 11.18
CA ARG A 206 6.27 -16.74 10.87
C ARG A 206 6.60 -16.52 9.40
N ASN A 207 5.66 -16.78 8.53
CA ASN A 207 5.78 -16.40 7.12
C ASN A 207 5.92 -14.88 6.93
N VAL A 208 5.79 -14.08 8.01
CA VAL A 208 6.30 -12.71 8.07
C VAL A 208 7.78 -12.66 7.64
N LYS A 209 8.57 -13.70 7.90
CA LYS A 209 9.95 -13.77 7.38
C LYS A 209 10.01 -13.80 5.85
N GLN A 210 9.05 -14.39 5.18
CA GLN A 210 8.91 -14.33 3.72
C GLN A 210 8.35 -12.99 3.24
N TYR A 211 7.67 -12.26 4.14
CA TYR A 211 6.98 -11.00 3.86
C TYR A 211 7.63 -9.77 4.51
N LEU A 212 8.58 -9.99 5.43
CA LEU A 212 9.51 -8.97 5.90
C LEU A 212 10.77 -9.10 5.06
N TYR A 213 11.19 -8.02 4.44
CA TYR A 213 12.50 -7.95 3.79
C TYR A 213 13.57 -7.61 4.82
N PRO A 214 14.09 -8.59 5.55
CA PRO A 214 15.05 -8.31 6.63
C PRO A 214 16.40 -7.87 6.08
N ASN A 215 16.80 -8.44 4.95
CA ASN A 215 18.12 -8.26 4.39
C ASN A 215 18.02 -8.21 2.86
N LEU A 216 17.68 -7.04 2.35
CA LEU A 216 17.77 -6.82 0.92
C LEU A 216 19.24 -6.84 0.50
N SER A 217 19.57 -7.61 -0.53
CA SER A 217 20.85 -7.47 -1.22
C SER A 217 21.03 -6.03 -1.70
N ALA A 218 22.25 -5.62 -1.98
CA ALA A 218 22.52 -4.28 -2.52
C ALA A 218 21.70 -3.99 -3.80
N ALA A 219 21.50 -5.02 -4.64
CA ALA A 219 20.71 -4.92 -5.87
C ALA A 219 19.21 -4.72 -5.56
N GLU A 220 18.66 -5.47 -4.61
CA GLU A 220 17.25 -5.33 -4.21
C GLU A 220 16.99 -4.00 -3.50
N ARG A 221 17.92 -3.53 -2.68
CA ARG A 221 17.88 -2.19 -2.08
C ARG A 221 17.85 -1.10 -3.15
N SER A 222 18.74 -1.20 -4.15
CA SER A 222 18.79 -0.28 -5.28
C SER A 222 17.47 -0.27 -6.04
N LYS A 223 16.88 -1.45 -6.27
CA LYS A 223 15.59 -1.62 -6.94
C LYS A 223 14.45 -0.97 -6.13
N GLN A 224 14.42 -1.14 -4.82
CA GLN A 224 13.39 -0.52 -3.97
C GLN A 224 13.55 1.00 -3.87
N LEU A 225 14.77 1.49 -3.76
CA LEU A 225 15.05 2.92 -3.80
C LEU A 225 14.67 3.52 -5.15
N SER A 226 14.96 2.80 -6.24
CA SER A 226 14.53 3.18 -7.58
C SER A 226 13.01 3.23 -7.69
N TRP A 227 12.32 2.25 -7.12
CA TRP A 227 10.85 2.20 -7.11
C TRP A 227 10.23 3.37 -6.35
N ILE A 228 10.77 3.75 -5.18
CA ILE A 228 10.29 4.93 -4.44
C ILE A 228 10.60 6.23 -5.17
N ASN A 229 11.79 6.36 -5.73
CA ASN A 229 12.10 7.50 -6.58
C ASN A 229 11.09 7.60 -7.73
N ASN A 230 10.76 6.45 -8.35
CA ASN A 230 9.75 6.41 -9.39
C ASN A 230 8.37 6.89 -8.89
N ILE A 231 7.97 6.52 -7.67
CA ILE A 231 6.69 6.98 -7.11
C ILE A 231 6.71 8.49 -6.86
N VAL A 232 7.76 8.99 -6.21
CA VAL A 232 7.82 10.39 -5.77
C VAL A 232 8.18 11.34 -6.91
N GLU A 233 9.09 10.92 -7.79
CA GLU A 233 9.65 11.79 -8.82
C GLU A 233 8.97 11.59 -10.19
N TYR A 234 8.54 10.36 -10.51
CA TYR A 234 8.03 10.01 -11.82
C TYR A 234 6.51 9.79 -11.87
N ALA A 235 5.87 9.34 -10.78
CA ALA A 235 4.44 9.12 -10.81
C ALA A 235 3.64 10.37 -11.24
N PRO A 236 4.01 11.61 -10.80
CA PRO A 236 3.39 12.83 -11.28
C PRO A 236 3.65 13.14 -12.76
N THR A 237 4.55 12.43 -13.40
CA THR A 237 4.92 12.62 -14.81
C THR A 237 4.56 11.41 -15.70
N CYS A 238 4.05 10.35 -15.11
CA CYS A 238 3.70 9.14 -15.82
C CYS A 238 2.49 9.32 -16.74
N VAL A 239 2.52 8.62 -17.87
CA VAL A 239 1.43 8.57 -18.84
C VAL A 239 0.99 7.13 -19.02
N PHE A 240 -0.30 6.87 -18.84
CA PHE A 240 -0.91 5.56 -19.08
C PHE A 240 -1.48 5.52 -20.48
N PHE A 241 -0.71 4.96 -21.42
CA PHE A 241 -1.12 4.89 -22.83
C PHE A 241 -2.15 3.81 -23.08
N TRP A 242 -2.10 2.71 -22.35
CA TRP A 242 -2.89 1.52 -22.57
C TRP A 242 -3.94 1.33 -21.49
N ASN A 243 -5.09 0.79 -21.87
CA ASN A 243 -6.10 0.43 -20.90
C ASN A 243 -5.72 -0.85 -20.17
N THR A 244 -5.79 -0.79 -18.84
CA THR A 244 -5.56 -1.93 -17.94
C THR A 244 -6.85 -2.39 -17.26
N GLU A 245 -7.94 -1.65 -17.45
CA GLU A 245 -9.25 -1.96 -16.90
C GLU A 245 -10.14 -2.61 -17.96
N ASN A 246 -11.02 -3.51 -17.54
CA ASN A 246 -12.05 -4.01 -18.44
C ASN A 246 -13.16 -2.97 -18.64
N TYR A 247 -14.03 -3.23 -19.62
CA TYR A 247 -15.17 -2.36 -19.95
C TYR A 247 -16.51 -2.90 -19.42
N THR A 248 -16.49 -3.93 -18.55
CA THR A 248 -17.70 -4.60 -18.08
C THR A 248 -18.53 -3.75 -17.15
N ASP A 249 -17.93 -2.78 -16.49
CA ASP A 249 -18.59 -1.79 -15.63
C ASP A 249 -19.56 -0.88 -16.40
N LEU A 250 -19.34 -0.71 -17.71
CA LEU A 250 -20.20 0.12 -18.55
C LEU A 250 -21.62 -0.43 -18.72
N LYS A 251 -21.83 -1.72 -18.48
CA LYS A 251 -23.17 -2.33 -18.59
C LYS A 251 -24.18 -1.80 -17.55
N TYR A 252 -23.71 -1.18 -16.50
CA TYR A 252 -24.55 -0.68 -15.41
C TYR A 252 -25.04 0.76 -15.62
N LEU A 253 -24.54 1.47 -16.63
CA LEU A 253 -25.02 2.80 -16.96
C LEU A 253 -26.32 2.72 -17.77
N ASP A 254 -27.39 3.33 -17.25
CA ASP A 254 -28.68 3.44 -17.92
C ASP A 254 -28.83 4.84 -18.52
N ILE A 255 -28.08 5.12 -19.56
CA ILE A 255 -28.07 6.37 -20.32
C ILE A 255 -28.00 6.06 -21.82
N LYS A 256 -28.59 6.94 -22.64
CA LYS A 256 -28.56 6.80 -24.11
C LYS A 256 -27.45 7.66 -24.72
N THR A 257 -27.32 8.87 -24.27
CA THR A 257 -26.39 9.86 -24.83
C THR A 257 -25.69 10.58 -23.68
N ILE A 258 -24.42 10.84 -23.81
CA ILE A 258 -23.62 11.60 -22.83
C ILE A 258 -23.47 13.03 -23.31
N ASP A 259 -23.88 13.99 -22.47
CA ASP A 259 -23.70 15.41 -22.73
C ASP A 259 -22.36 15.91 -22.23
N LYS A 260 -21.87 15.33 -21.10
CA LYS A 260 -20.57 15.69 -20.56
C LYS A 260 -19.87 14.52 -19.88
N LEU A 261 -18.61 14.29 -20.22
CA LEU A 261 -17.75 13.27 -19.65
C LEU A 261 -16.58 13.92 -18.90
N TYR A 262 -16.48 13.66 -17.60
CA TYR A 262 -15.31 13.99 -16.78
C TYR A 262 -14.47 12.73 -16.63
N CYS A 263 -13.18 12.77 -16.94
CA CYS A 263 -12.36 11.56 -16.92
C CYS A 263 -10.89 11.83 -16.63
N VAL A 264 -10.23 10.88 -15.99
CA VAL A 264 -8.76 10.90 -15.87
C VAL A 264 -8.11 10.80 -17.25
N ALA A 265 -6.97 11.44 -17.41
CA ALA A 265 -6.25 11.48 -18.68
C ALA A 265 -5.48 10.18 -18.97
N ALA A 266 -6.13 9.03 -18.82
CA ALA A 266 -5.55 7.72 -19.02
C ALA A 266 -6.24 6.94 -20.16
N SER A 267 -5.47 6.13 -20.88
CA SER A 267 -5.93 5.10 -21.84
C SER A 267 -7.09 5.50 -22.78
N PHE A 268 -7.78 4.48 -23.37
CA PHE A 268 -8.95 4.64 -24.22
C PHE A 268 -10.30 4.47 -23.51
N LYS A 269 -10.31 4.28 -22.19
CA LYS A 269 -11.57 4.12 -21.44
C LYS A 269 -12.56 5.27 -21.68
N PRO A 270 -12.16 6.56 -21.70
CA PRO A 270 -13.07 7.67 -22.03
C PRO A 270 -13.72 7.52 -23.41
N ASN A 271 -12.95 7.08 -24.40
CA ASN A 271 -13.44 6.86 -25.75
C ASN A 271 -14.45 5.70 -25.80
N MET A 272 -14.17 4.60 -25.09
CA MET A 272 -15.08 3.46 -25.01
C MET A 272 -16.39 3.82 -24.28
N ILE A 273 -16.35 4.65 -23.25
CA ILE A 273 -17.53 5.18 -22.58
C ILE A 273 -18.41 5.91 -23.60
N LEU A 274 -17.85 6.84 -24.37
CA LEU A 274 -18.60 7.60 -25.39
C LEU A 274 -19.07 6.71 -26.55
N ASN A 275 -18.26 5.74 -26.98
CA ASN A 275 -18.66 4.82 -28.05
C ASN A 275 -19.89 3.99 -27.66
N LYS A 276 -19.94 3.54 -26.40
CA LYS A 276 -21.04 2.69 -25.92
C LYS A 276 -22.36 3.42 -25.73
N PHE A 277 -22.32 4.68 -25.29
CA PHE A 277 -23.52 5.44 -24.91
C PHE A 277 -23.85 6.56 -25.87
N ASP A 278 -23.17 6.62 -27.01
CA ASP A 278 -23.25 7.68 -27.99
C ASP A 278 -22.99 9.10 -27.44
N PHE A 279 -22.76 10.01 -28.31
CA PHE A 279 -22.52 11.42 -28.08
C PHE A 279 -22.85 12.25 -29.30
N ASN A 280 -23.06 13.55 -29.13
CA ASN A 280 -23.31 14.50 -30.19
C ASN A 280 -22.27 15.60 -30.26
N ASP A 281 -22.32 16.46 -31.24
CA ASP A 281 -21.33 17.52 -31.48
C ASP A 281 -21.21 18.54 -30.31
N ASN A 282 -22.21 18.60 -29.43
CA ASN A 282 -22.22 19.47 -28.27
C ASN A 282 -21.65 18.76 -27.00
N THR A 283 -21.32 17.47 -27.09
CA THR A 283 -20.74 16.72 -25.96
C THR A 283 -19.40 17.31 -25.60
N LYS A 284 -19.22 17.53 -24.32
CA LYS A 284 -17.96 18.05 -23.75
C LYS A 284 -17.18 16.98 -22.99
N VAL A 285 -15.87 16.91 -23.22
CA VAL A 285 -14.95 16.02 -22.50
C VAL A 285 -14.03 16.86 -21.62
N VAL A 286 -14.02 16.58 -20.33
CA VAL A 286 -13.17 17.26 -19.34
C VAL A 286 -12.17 16.26 -18.80
N PHE A 287 -10.94 16.32 -19.28
CA PHE A 287 -9.84 15.55 -18.74
C PHE A 287 -9.30 16.20 -17.46
N PHE A 288 -9.08 15.39 -16.45
CA PHE A 288 -8.35 15.82 -15.26
C PHE A 288 -7.27 14.81 -14.90
N ASP A 289 -6.14 15.30 -14.41
CA ASP A 289 -5.04 14.45 -13.98
C ASP A 289 -4.06 15.21 -13.08
N TYR A 290 -3.38 14.50 -12.18
CA TYR A 290 -2.26 15.03 -11.43
C TYR A 290 -0.96 15.04 -12.25
N SER A 291 -0.90 14.32 -13.36
CA SER A 291 0.21 14.31 -14.31
C SER A 291 -0.01 15.34 -15.41
N LYS A 292 0.84 16.36 -15.44
CA LYS A 292 0.85 17.33 -16.55
C LYS A 292 1.18 16.64 -17.88
N GLN A 293 1.99 15.60 -17.85
CA GLN A 293 2.36 14.84 -19.06
C GLN A 293 1.17 14.06 -19.62
N SER A 294 0.36 13.44 -18.75
CA SER A 294 -0.87 12.76 -19.20
C SER A 294 -1.83 13.72 -19.91
N LEU A 295 -2.04 14.92 -19.35
CA LEU A 295 -2.88 15.95 -19.99
C LEU A 295 -2.28 16.44 -21.31
N ALA A 296 -0.95 16.69 -21.33
CA ALA A 296 -0.24 17.09 -22.56
C ALA A 296 -0.33 16.01 -23.64
N PHE A 297 -0.20 14.74 -23.26
CA PHE A 297 -0.34 13.62 -24.18
C PHE A 297 -1.76 13.52 -24.73
N LYS A 298 -2.80 13.64 -23.89
CA LYS A 298 -4.21 13.65 -24.39
C LYS A 298 -4.47 14.80 -25.37
N LYS A 299 -3.92 15.97 -25.09
CA LYS A 299 -4.01 17.12 -25.99
C LYS A 299 -3.29 16.85 -27.32
N LEU A 300 -2.09 16.24 -27.26
CA LEU A 300 -1.34 15.84 -28.44
C LEU A 300 -2.10 14.78 -29.25
N LEU A 301 -2.64 13.76 -28.58
CA LEU A 301 -3.40 12.68 -29.19
C LEU A 301 -4.62 13.21 -29.98
N VAL A 302 -5.44 14.06 -29.34
CA VAL A 302 -6.60 14.68 -29.98
C VAL A 302 -6.21 15.52 -31.20
N LYS A 303 -5.07 16.22 -31.12
CA LYS A 303 -4.61 17.12 -32.19
C LYS A 303 -3.99 16.37 -33.37
N GLU A 304 -3.13 15.39 -33.11
CA GLU A 304 -2.21 14.86 -34.12
C GLU A 304 -2.54 13.44 -34.59
N TRP A 305 -3.19 12.59 -33.73
CA TRP A 305 -3.52 11.22 -34.14
C TRP A 305 -4.72 11.21 -35.10
N ASP A 306 -4.64 10.38 -36.12
CA ASP A 306 -5.68 10.22 -37.13
C ASP A 306 -6.69 9.09 -36.82
N GLY A 307 -6.43 8.29 -35.82
CA GLY A 307 -7.25 7.13 -35.42
C GLY A 307 -6.76 5.79 -35.96
N GLU A 308 -5.58 5.75 -36.58
CA GLU A 308 -4.98 4.54 -37.14
C GLU A 308 -3.62 4.27 -36.48
N ASP A 309 -3.19 3.03 -36.48
CA ASP A 309 -1.84 2.59 -36.05
C ASP A 309 -1.31 3.34 -34.80
N TYR A 310 -2.01 3.14 -33.69
CA TYR A 310 -1.63 3.78 -32.44
C TYR A 310 -0.18 3.48 -31.98
N PRO A 311 0.37 2.27 -32.17
CA PRO A 311 1.77 2.00 -31.91
C PRO A 311 2.73 2.95 -32.64
N SER A 312 2.57 3.15 -33.94
CA SER A 312 3.40 4.07 -34.71
C SER A 312 3.21 5.53 -34.28
N PHE A 313 1.98 5.92 -33.91
CA PHE A 313 1.75 7.24 -33.31
C PHE A 313 2.52 7.41 -32.00
N LEU A 314 2.54 6.38 -31.11
CA LEU A 314 3.33 6.42 -29.87
C LEU A 314 4.82 6.57 -30.16
N ASP A 315 5.35 5.81 -31.09
CA ASP A 315 6.78 5.92 -31.48
C ASP A 315 7.11 7.32 -31.98
N TRP A 316 6.25 7.89 -32.80
CA TRP A 316 6.40 9.29 -33.24
C TRP A 316 6.30 10.27 -32.05
N ALA A 317 5.33 10.09 -31.16
CA ALA A 317 5.16 10.96 -29.99
C ALA A 317 6.38 10.94 -29.08
N TYR A 318 7.01 9.78 -28.89
CA TYR A 318 8.26 9.65 -28.11
C TYR A 318 9.44 10.37 -28.73
N THR A 319 9.51 10.49 -30.08
CA THR A 319 10.57 11.28 -30.73
C THR A 319 10.41 12.77 -30.46
N LYS A 320 9.19 13.24 -30.22
CA LYS A 320 8.89 14.65 -29.98
C LYS A 320 8.89 15.02 -28.49
N PHE A 321 8.43 14.10 -27.64
CA PHE A 321 8.24 14.32 -26.23
C PHE A 321 8.78 13.13 -25.45
N LYS A 322 9.59 13.40 -24.43
CA LYS A 322 10.07 12.35 -23.53
C LYS A 322 8.99 12.10 -22.45
N PHE A 323 8.11 11.18 -22.73
CA PHE A 323 7.11 10.73 -21.73
C PHE A 323 7.70 9.64 -20.84
N ASN A 324 7.27 9.62 -19.59
CA ASN A 324 7.49 8.49 -18.69
C ASN A 324 6.34 7.51 -18.85
N GLU A 325 6.51 6.48 -19.65
CA GLU A 325 5.54 5.42 -19.82
C GLU A 325 5.45 4.60 -18.54
N THR A 326 4.25 4.43 -18.03
CA THR A 326 4.00 3.50 -16.94
C THR A 326 3.24 2.32 -17.49
N GLY A 327 3.86 1.15 -17.45
CA GLY A 327 3.18 -0.13 -17.64
C GLY A 327 2.22 -0.34 -16.48
N GLY A 328 0.95 -0.56 -16.76
CA GLY A 328 0.01 -1.06 -15.78
C GLY A 328 0.19 -2.55 -15.57
N ALA A 329 -0.31 -3.10 -14.45
CA ALA A 329 -0.25 -4.51 -14.17
C ALA A 329 -0.78 -5.35 -15.34
N GLY A 330 0.05 -6.26 -15.87
CA GLY A 330 -0.28 -7.13 -16.99
C GLY A 330 0.06 -6.56 -18.38
N THR A 331 0.63 -5.34 -18.47
CA THR A 331 1.11 -4.79 -19.75
C THR A 331 2.63 -4.87 -19.88
N GLU A 332 3.34 -5.13 -18.81
CA GLU A 332 4.81 -5.10 -18.72
C GLU A 332 5.49 -6.18 -19.58
N THR A 333 4.77 -7.24 -19.93
CA THR A 333 5.28 -8.37 -20.75
C THR A 333 4.78 -8.34 -22.18
N MET A 334 3.90 -7.41 -22.55
CA MET A 334 3.30 -7.31 -23.88
C MET A 334 4.00 -6.24 -24.71
N SER A 335 4.21 -6.54 -25.98
CA SER A 335 4.64 -5.52 -26.94
C SER A 335 3.54 -4.49 -27.22
N ARG A 336 3.88 -3.35 -27.79
CA ARG A 336 2.88 -2.32 -28.17
C ARG A 336 1.89 -2.84 -29.20
N SER A 337 2.34 -3.69 -30.11
CA SER A 337 1.45 -4.33 -31.09
C SER A 337 0.43 -5.26 -30.43
N GLU A 338 0.86 -6.11 -29.50
CA GLU A 338 -0.05 -6.99 -28.73
C GLU A 338 -1.05 -6.18 -27.89
N LEU A 339 -0.62 -5.06 -27.33
CA LEU A 339 -1.51 -4.16 -26.58
C LEU A 339 -2.53 -3.50 -27.50
N TRP A 340 -2.14 -3.15 -28.74
CA TRP A 340 -3.01 -2.58 -29.74
C TRP A 340 -4.02 -3.61 -30.26
N GLU A 341 -3.59 -4.83 -30.58
CA GLU A 341 -4.48 -5.93 -30.94
C GLU A 341 -5.52 -6.21 -29.85
N ARG A 342 -5.11 -6.16 -28.58
CA ARG A 342 -6.04 -6.29 -27.46
C ARG A 342 -7.05 -5.14 -27.43
N GLU A 343 -6.62 -3.91 -27.63
CA GLU A 343 -7.52 -2.75 -27.69
C GLU A 343 -8.52 -2.91 -28.83
N ILE A 344 -8.06 -3.23 -30.04
CA ILE A 344 -8.90 -3.50 -31.22
C ILE A 344 -9.95 -4.58 -30.92
N SER A 345 -9.56 -5.65 -30.20
CA SER A 345 -10.48 -6.74 -29.85
C SER A 345 -11.67 -6.27 -29.01
N TRP A 346 -11.52 -5.25 -28.22
CA TRP A 346 -12.61 -4.65 -27.45
C TRP A 346 -13.50 -3.73 -28.26
N TRP A 347 -12.96 -3.12 -29.29
CA TRP A 347 -13.69 -2.23 -30.19
C TRP A 347 -14.42 -2.99 -31.30
N GLY A 348 -13.96 -4.16 -31.67
CA GLY A 348 -14.41 -4.94 -32.80
C GLY A 348 -13.47 -4.86 -34.00
N SER A 349 -13.06 -3.66 -34.41
CA SER A 349 -12.08 -3.46 -35.48
C SER A 349 -11.36 -2.11 -35.37
N GLU A 350 -10.23 -1.97 -36.06
CA GLU A 350 -9.55 -0.66 -36.24
C GLU A 350 -10.43 0.36 -36.92
N LYS A 351 -11.28 -0.09 -37.87
CA LYS A 351 -12.24 0.78 -38.53
C LYS A 351 -13.21 1.42 -37.55
N ASP A 352 -13.72 0.66 -36.59
CA ASP A 352 -14.63 1.19 -35.57
C ASP A 352 -13.91 2.22 -34.69
N ILE A 353 -12.65 1.99 -34.33
CA ILE A 353 -11.83 2.95 -33.60
C ILE A 353 -11.68 4.24 -34.41
N LYS A 354 -11.34 4.14 -35.69
CA LYS A 354 -11.14 5.29 -36.58
C LYS A 354 -12.41 6.09 -36.77
N GLU A 355 -13.53 5.43 -37.03
CA GLU A 355 -14.84 6.10 -37.21
C GLU A 355 -15.25 6.84 -35.94
N HIS A 356 -15.09 6.21 -34.78
CA HIS A 356 -15.31 6.88 -33.50
C HIS A 356 -14.33 8.06 -33.31
N TRP A 357 -13.05 7.89 -33.60
CA TRP A 357 -12.04 8.90 -33.42
C TRP A 357 -12.28 10.16 -34.23
N ILE A 358 -12.70 10.02 -35.49
CA ILE A 358 -13.03 11.14 -36.37
C ILE A 358 -14.18 12.01 -35.78
N ARG A 359 -15.16 11.40 -35.15
CA ARG A 359 -16.24 12.11 -34.43
C ARG A 359 -15.71 12.73 -33.12
N TYR A 360 -15.01 11.93 -32.30
CA TYR A 360 -14.53 12.30 -31.01
C TYR A 360 -13.59 13.51 -31.02
N LYS A 361 -12.65 13.55 -31.93
CA LYS A 361 -11.66 14.66 -31.99
C LYS A 361 -12.27 16.04 -32.30
N LYS A 362 -13.52 16.10 -32.74
CA LYS A 362 -14.25 17.35 -33.01
C LYS A 362 -14.92 17.93 -31.75
N LEU A 363 -15.01 17.14 -30.68
CA LEU A 363 -15.67 17.57 -29.47
C LEU A 363 -14.87 18.69 -28.75
N ASP A 364 -15.56 19.39 -27.85
CA ASP A 364 -14.93 20.37 -26.96
C ASP A 364 -14.18 19.61 -25.85
N HIS A 365 -12.84 19.78 -25.82
CA HIS A 365 -11.97 19.14 -24.84
C HIS A 365 -11.40 20.19 -23.87
N ASP A 366 -11.64 20.00 -22.56
CA ASP A 366 -11.05 20.78 -21.48
C ASP A 366 -10.01 19.94 -20.72
N TYR A 367 -8.96 20.58 -20.19
CA TYR A 367 -7.82 19.91 -19.53
C TYR A 367 -7.56 20.57 -18.18
N VAL A 368 -7.82 19.85 -17.11
CA VAL A 368 -7.74 20.33 -15.73
C VAL A 368 -6.56 19.67 -14.99
N TYR A 369 -5.53 20.43 -14.71
CA TYR A 369 -4.45 19.96 -13.85
C TYR A 369 -4.92 19.94 -12.38
N ALA A 370 -5.19 18.75 -11.88
CA ALA A 370 -5.69 18.52 -10.54
C ALA A 370 -5.31 17.15 -9.98
N ASP A 371 -4.74 17.13 -8.80
CA ASP A 371 -4.77 15.95 -7.93
C ASP A 371 -6.11 15.99 -7.19
N ILE A 372 -6.98 15.01 -7.46
CA ILE A 372 -8.31 14.94 -6.84
C ILE A 372 -8.27 14.65 -5.34
N CYS A 373 -7.14 14.18 -4.83
CA CYS A 373 -6.93 14.06 -3.39
C CYS A 373 -6.59 15.39 -2.70
N GLU A 374 -5.97 16.33 -3.43
CA GLU A 374 -5.57 17.64 -2.87
C GLU A 374 -6.52 18.76 -3.23
N SER A 375 -7.01 18.75 -4.45
CA SER A 375 -7.80 19.86 -5.00
C SER A 375 -8.99 19.36 -5.81
N PRO A 376 -9.89 18.55 -5.21
CA PRO A 376 -11.05 18.00 -5.88
C PRO A 376 -11.96 19.06 -6.49
N GLN A 377 -12.03 20.25 -5.86
CA GLN A 377 -12.84 21.39 -6.31
C GLN A 377 -12.44 21.92 -7.68
N LYS A 378 -11.21 21.72 -8.14
CA LYS A 378 -10.81 22.10 -9.50
C LYS A 378 -11.59 21.32 -10.57
N VAL A 379 -11.95 20.08 -10.27
CA VAL A 379 -12.75 19.22 -11.14
C VAL A 379 -14.24 19.38 -10.85
N THR A 380 -14.65 19.32 -9.59
CA THR A 380 -16.07 19.35 -9.22
C THR A 380 -16.73 20.69 -9.56
N ASN A 381 -15.98 21.80 -9.61
CA ASN A 381 -16.49 23.08 -10.08
C ASN A 381 -16.79 23.13 -11.60
N LYS A 382 -16.36 22.12 -12.37
CA LYS A 382 -16.72 21.95 -13.79
C LYS A 382 -18.03 21.20 -13.97
N ILE A 383 -18.52 20.53 -12.93
CA ILE A 383 -19.80 19.83 -12.94
C ILE A 383 -20.92 20.88 -12.95
N THR A 384 -21.81 20.77 -13.94
CA THR A 384 -22.85 21.80 -14.16
C THR A 384 -24.22 21.38 -13.65
N GLY A 385 -24.43 20.09 -13.43
CA GLY A 385 -25.74 19.55 -13.05
C GLY A 385 -26.77 19.54 -14.19
N ALA A 386 -26.32 19.77 -15.42
CA ALA A 386 -27.18 19.84 -16.60
C ALA A 386 -26.89 18.67 -17.55
N GLY A 387 -27.97 18.03 -18.04
CA GLY A 387 -27.87 16.90 -18.96
C GLY A 387 -27.36 15.60 -18.32
N ASN A 388 -26.97 14.68 -19.20
CA ASN A 388 -26.43 13.37 -18.82
C ASN A 388 -24.91 13.48 -18.58
N GLU A 389 -24.54 13.75 -17.35
CA GLU A 389 -23.14 13.83 -16.95
C GLU A 389 -22.62 12.49 -16.44
N VAL A 390 -21.41 12.13 -16.86
CA VAL A 390 -20.69 10.94 -16.40
C VAL A 390 -19.32 11.35 -15.88
N ILE A 391 -18.88 10.79 -14.75
CA ILE A 391 -17.54 10.99 -14.23
C ILE A 391 -16.83 9.64 -14.00
N TRP A 392 -15.63 9.52 -14.54
CA TRP A 392 -14.77 8.35 -14.37
C TRP A 392 -13.40 8.77 -13.84
N TRP A 393 -12.99 8.16 -12.69
CA TRP A 393 -11.70 8.47 -12.05
C TRP A 393 -10.76 7.26 -11.94
N SER A 394 -11.08 6.11 -12.61
CA SER A 394 -10.25 4.90 -12.57
C SER A 394 -10.00 4.42 -11.13
N ASN A 395 -8.76 4.06 -10.84
CA ASN A 395 -8.28 3.69 -9.52
C ASN A 395 -7.48 4.83 -8.83
N ALA A 396 -7.79 6.08 -9.12
CA ALA A 396 -7.01 7.24 -8.67
C ALA A 396 -6.74 7.27 -7.15
N PHE A 397 -7.68 6.76 -6.34
CA PHE A 397 -7.54 6.68 -4.88
C PHE A 397 -6.78 5.44 -4.40
N HIS A 398 -6.55 4.46 -5.28
CA HIS A 398 -5.78 3.26 -4.96
C HIS A 398 -4.39 3.25 -5.64
N THR A 399 -4.00 4.35 -6.24
CA THR A 399 -2.64 4.47 -6.80
C THR A 399 -1.59 4.49 -5.70
N VAL A 400 -0.42 3.96 -6.01
CA VAL A 400 0.71 3.99 -5.09
C VAL A 400 1.05 5.43 -4.70
N ASN A 401 0.96 6.38 -5.65
CA ASN A 401 1.20 7.80 -5.37
C ASN A 401 0.21 8.37 -4.33
N ALA A 402 -1.09 8.12 -4.51
CA ALA A 402 -2.10 8.61 -3.57
C ALA A 402 -1.88 8.05 -2.16
N GLN A 403 -1.63 6.75 -2.06
CA GLN A 403 -1.44 6.05 -0.79
C GLN A 403 -0.09 6.36 -0.13
N TYR A 404 0.97 6.53 -0.91
CA TYR A 404 2.29 6.90 -0.40
C TYR A 404 2.24 8.25 0.32
N LEU A 405 1.61 9.24 -0.29
CA LEU A 405 1.59 10.61 0.27
C LEU A 405 0.67 10.73 1.49
N ARG A 406 -0.40 9.94 1.57
CA ARG A 406 -1.49 10.18 2.54
C ARG A 406 -1.76 9.03 3.49
N GLY A 407 -1.24 7.85 3.19
CA GLY A 407 -1.66 6.63 3.85
C GLY A 407 -3.13 6.32 3.58
N LEU A 408 -3.56 5.13 3.94
CA LEU A 408 -4.90 4.64 3.61
C LEU A 408 -6.03 5.43 4.29
N ALA A 409 -5.81 5.89 5.53
CA ALA A 409 -6.77 6.74 6.23
C ALA A 409 -6.95 8.10 5.53
N GLY A 410 -5.85 8.76 5.17
CA GLY A 410 -5.91 10.04 4.46
C GLY A 410 -6.51 9.91 3.05
N VAL A 411 -6.23 8.80 2.35
CA VAL A 411 -6.87 8.54 1.04
C VAL A 411 -8.36 8.29 1.18
N ARG A 412 -8.80 7.62 2.27
CA ARG A 412 -10.23 7.46 2.58
C ARG A 412 -10.91 8.81 2.75
N GLU A 413 -10.33 9.72 3.52
CA GLU A 413 -10.87 11.08 3.73
C GLU A 413 -10.96 11.85 2.40
N CYS A 414 -9.92 11.74 1.55
CA CYS A 414 -9.93 12.32 0.22
C CYS A 414 -11.06 11.76 -0.64
N TYR A 415 -11.26 10.44 -0.61
CA TYR A 415 -12.32 9.76 -1.35
C TYR A 415 -13.72 10.19 -0.87
N GLU A 416 -13.95 10.21 0.44
CA GLU A 416 -15.22 10.66 1.03
C GLU A 416 -15.52 12.12 0.70
N THR A 417 -14.50 12.97 0.70
CA THR A 417 -14.60 14.37 0.27
C THR A 417 -14.96 14.48 -1.23
N TRP A 418 -14.31 13.67 -2.07
CA TRP A 418 -14.55 13.63 -3.51
C TRP A 418 -16.00 13.27 -3.86
N ILE A 419 -16.48 12.13 -3.33
CA ILE A 419 -17.86 11.68 -3.63
C ILE A 419 -18.92 12.65 -3.10
N LYS A 420 -18.67 13.28 -1.94
CA LYS A 420 -19.55 14.30 -1.38
C LYS A 420 -19.59 15.54 -2.28
N GLN A 421 -18.45 16.08 -2.68
CA GLN A 421 -18.40 17.26 -3.55
C GLN A 421 -19.06 17.03 -4.89
N ILE A 422 -18.91 15.83 -5.47
CA ILE A 422 -19.63 15.47 -6.71
C ILE A 422 -21.13 15.51 -6.46
N ALA A 423 -21.62 14.89 -5.40
CA ALA A 423 -23.04 14.82 -5.09
C ALA A 423 -23.64 16.21 -4.81
N ASP A 424 -22.90 17.09 -4.14
CA ASP A 424 -23.30 18.47 -3.87
C ASP A 424 -23.46 19.28 -5.18
N LYS A 425 -22.71 18.94 -6.23
CA LYS A 425 -22.81 19.60 -7.55
C LYS A 425 -23.89 18.99 -8.44
N ASN A 426 -23.94 17.66 -8.50
CA ASN A 426 -24.95 16.95 -9.27
C ASN A 426 -25.28 15.58 -8.65
N PRO A 427 -26.35 15.45 -7.86
CA PRO A 427 -26.73 14.17 -7.24
C PRO A 427 -27.14 13.10 -8.27
N ASN A 428 -27.37 13.46 -9.51
CA ASN A 428 -27.79 12.55 -10.58
C ASN A 428 -26.66 12.16 -11.55
N ILE A 429 -25.43 12.67 -11.34
CA ILE A 429 -24.29 12.29 -12.17
C ILE A 429 -24.00 10.79 -12.04
N TRP A 430 -23.70 10.17 -13.16
CA TRP A 430 -23.27 8.78 -13.19
C TRP A 430 -21.80 8.68 -12.87
N ILE A 431 -21.43 7.73 -12.02
CA ILE A 431 -20.07 7.56 -11.51
C ILE A 431 -19.50 6.22 -11.91
N LEU A 432 -18.21 6.21 -12.26
CA LEU A 432 -17.41 5.06 -12.62
C LEU A 432 -16.02 5.19 -11.98
N GLY A 433 -15.44 4.09 -11.54
CA GLY A 433 -14.09 4.06 -11.00
C GLY A 433 -13.96 3.06 -9.87
N LYS A 434 -12.97 3.28 -9.03
CA LYS A 434 -12.71 2.45 -7.84
C LYS A 434 -12.60 3.30 -6.59
N ASP A 435 -12.97 2.71 -5.46
CA ASP A 435 -12.77 3.37 -4.17
C ASP A 435 -11.32 3.25 -3.67
N TYR A 436 -11.04 3.75 -2.48
CA TYR A 436 -9.72 3.73 -1.85
C TYR A 436 -9.22 2.32 -1.46
N LEU A 437 -10.07 1.30 -1.54
CA LEU A 437 -9.74 -0.13 -1.32
C LEU A 437 -9.72 -0.94 -2.64
N ASP A 438 -9.64 -0.27 -3.79
CA ASP A 438 -9.70 -0.88 -5.13
C ASP A 438 -11.02 -1.60 -5.45
N ARG A 439 -12.10 -1.31 -4.71
CA ARG A 439 -13.41 -1.90 -4.98
C ARG A 439 -14.10 -1.11 -6.09
N PRO A 440 -14.70 -1.78 -7.07
CA PRO A 440 -15.38 -1.09 -8.15
C PRO A 440 -16.54 -0.23 -7.62
N VAL A 441 -16.63 0.99 -8.12
CA VAL A 441 -17.79 1.84 -8.03
C VAL A 441 -18.55 1.61 -9.31
N GLU A 442 -19.50 0.69 -9.27
CA GLU A 442 -20.27 0.30 -10.44
C GLU A 442 -21.23 1.42 -10.83
N GLY A 443 -21.36 1.66 -12.13
CA GLY A 443 -22.12 2.74 -12.74
C GLY A 443 -23.50 2.98 -12.10
N LYS A 444 -23.51 3.85 -11.11
CA LYS A 444 -24.69 4.30 -10.36
C LYS A 444 -24.76 5.81 -10.42
N LYS A 445 -25.91 6.37 -10.14
CA LYS A 445 -25.99 7.79 -9.79
C LYS A 445 -25.34 8.01 -8.43
N ILE A 446 -24.61 9.10 -8.26
CA ILE A 446 -23.85 9.36 -7.03
C ILE A 446 -24.73 9.35 -5.76
N LYS A 447 -25.98 9.85 -5.85
CA LYS A 447 -26.95 9.79 -4.75
C LYS A 447 -27.26 8.38 -4.29
N ASP A 448 -27.42 7.44 -5.23
CA ASP A 448 -27.75 6.05 -4.93
C ASP A 448 -26.52 5.34 -4.33
N TYR A 449 -25.34 5.65 -4.86
CA TYR A 449 -24.07 5.18 -4.31
C TYR A 449 -23.85 5.64 -2.86
N LEU A 450 -24.10 6.92 -2.56
CA LEU A 450 -23.93 7.45 -1.19
C LEU A 450 -24.91 6.82 -0.20
N ASN A 451 -26.12 6.53 -0.62
CA ASN A 451 -27.07 5.81 0.23
C ASN A 451 -26.58 4.42 0.61
N ASP A 452 -25.98 3.69 -0.34
CA ASP A 452 -25.39 2.37 -0.10
C ASP A 452 -24.10 2.48 0.72
N TYR A 453 -23.24 3.43 0.40
CA TYR A 453 -21.96 3.67 1.10
C TYR A 453 -22.20 4.05 2.58
N SER A 454 -23.20 4.88 2.87
CA SER A 454 -23.53 5.26 4.23
C SER A 454 -24.03 4.10 5.10
N LYS A 455 -24.64 3.09 4.49
CA LYS A 455 -25.03 1.85 5.18
C LYS A 455 -23.82 0.98 5.46
N LEU A 456 -22.91 0.86 4.50
CA LEU A 456 -21.67 0.09 4.64
C LEU A 456 -20.72 0.72 5.67
N SER A 457 -20.59 2.04 5.69
CA SER A 457 -19.69 2.75 6.63
C SER A 457 -20.15 2.69 8.09
N LYS A 458 -21.44 2.42 8.34
CA LYS A 458 -21.98 2.19 9.70
C LYS A 458 -21.79 0.75 10.19
N THR A 459 -21.43 -0.16 9.30
CA THR A 459 -21.21 -1.59 9.60
C THR A 459 -19.73 -1.97 9.65
N VAL A 460 -18.85 -1.07 9.31
CA VAL A 460 -17.38 -1.14 9.40
C VAL A 460 -16.88 -0.16 10.45
#